data_51339c856762ee911754f0db05530311
#
_entry.id   51339c856762ee911754f0db05530311
#
_cell.length_a   1.000
_cell.length_b   1.000
_cell.length_c   1.000
_cell.angle_alpha   90.00
_cell.angle_beta   90.00
_cell.angle_gamma   90.00
#
_symmetry.space_group_name_H-M   'P 1'
#
loop_
_entity.id
_entity.type
_entity.pdbx_description
1 polymer ?
#
loop_
_entity_poly.entity_id
_entity_poly.type
_entity_poly.pdbx_seq_one_letter_code
_entity_poly.pdbx_strand_id
1 'polypeptide(L)'
;AEALGFAGPDVDAELIFMAADLWSRLELKHVALEINSLGQPAERLAHREALIAYLSANESVLDAEAKRRLHTNPLRILDTKNPEMQALVNDAPKLMDYLGESSLAHFDGLRALLDAAGVSYRINPRLVRGMDYYNLSVFEFVTEELGSQGTICAGGRYDGLIQQIGGKPAPAVGWALGVE
;
A
#
# COMPACT_ATOMS: atom_id res chain seq x y z
N ALA A 1 -15.79 1.61 -3.88
CA ALA A 1 -15.78 2.87 -4.64
C ALA A 1 -14.61 2.87 -5.60
N GLU A 2 -14.84 3.36 -6.82
CA GLU A 2 -13.82 3.38 -7.88
C GLU A 2 -13.92 4.71 -8.64
N ALA A 3 -12.76 5.33 -8.95
CA ALA A 3 -12.64 6.50 -9.80
C ALA A 3 -11.72 6.17 -10.99
N LEU A 4 -12.22 6.40 -12.20
CA LEU A 4 -11.54 6.03 -13.44
C LEU A 4 -11.30 7.29 -14.29
N GLY A 5 -10.11 7.37 -14.91
CA GLY A 5 -9.75 8.43 -15.85
C GLY A 5 -9.01 9.63 -15.21
N PHE A 6 -8.70 9.59 -13.93
CA PHE A 6 -8.07 10.69 -13.19
C PHE A 6 -6.68 10.28 -12.71
N ALA A 7 -5.64 11.00 -13.12
CA ALA A 7 -4.26 10.65 -12.87
C ALA A 7 -3.64 11.29 -11.61
N GLY A 8 -4.24 12.35 -11.09
CA GLY A 8 -3.69 13.15 -9.99
C GLY A 8 -3.89 12.51 -8.63
N PRO A 9 -3.09 12.92 -7.61
CA PRO A 9 -3.25 12.48 -6.23
C PRO A 9 -4.50 13.08 -5.55
N ASP A 10 -5.13 14.06 -6.16
CA ASP A 10 -6.37 14.71 -5.72
C ASP A 10 -7.53 13.71 -5.62
N VAL A 11 -7.65 12.83 -6.60
CA VAL A 11 -8.70 11.79 -6.61
C VAL A 11 -8.37 10.66 -5.62
N ASP A 12 -7.09 10.35 -5.40
CA ASP A 12 -6.68 9.42 -4.33
C ASP A 12 -7.11 9.98 -2.96
N ALA A 13 -6.86 11.28 -2.73
CA ALA A 13 -7.28 11.95 -1.51
C ALA A 13 -8.82 12.00 -1.37
N GLU A 14 -9.55 12.29 -2.44
CA GLU A 14 -11.02 12.32 -2.45
C GLU A 14 -11.61 10.97 -2.01
N LEU A 15 -11.08 9.85 -2.52
CA LEU A 15 -11.53 8.52 -2.13
C LEU A 15 -11.20 8.19 -0.66
N ILE A 16 -10.06 8.66 -0.16
CA ILE A 16 -9.72 8.54 1.26
C ILE A 16 -10.67 9.38 2.10
N PHE A 17 -10.98 10.63 1.69
CA PHE A 17 -11.94 11.50 2.39
C PHE A 17 -13.33 10.90 2.43
N MET A 18 -13.78 10.29 1.33
CA MET A 18 -15.07 9.59 1.27
C MET A 18 -15.12 8.47 2.31
N ALA A 19 -14.08 7.66 2.42
CA ALA A 19 -14.02 6.59 3.41
C ALA A 19 -13.96 7.15 4.85
N ALA A 20 -13.14 8.18 5.10
CA ALA A 20 -13.03 8.81 6.41
C ALA A 20 -14.36 9.44 6.88
N ASP A 21 -15.10 10.11 5.97
CA ASP A 21 -16.44 10.63 6.25
C ASP A 21 -17.44 9.50 6.57
N LEU A 22 -17.35 8.38 5.84
CA LEU A 22 -18.17 7.20 6.11
C LEU A 22 -17.94 6.67 7.54
N TRP A 23 -16.69 6.53 7.98
CA TRP A 23 -16.38 6.08 9.34
C TRP A 23 -16.90 7.06 10.39
N SER A 24 -16.77 8.36 10.14
CA SER A 24 -17.31 9.40 11.03
C SER A 24 -18.83 9.30 11.16
N ARG A 25 -19.54 9.12 10.04
CA ARG A 25 -21.02 8.99 10.05
C ARG A 25 -21.50 7.70 10.68
N LEU A 26 -20.73 6.63 10.58
CA LEU A 26 -21.01 5.35 11.24
C LEU A 26 -20.56 5.34 12.72
N GLU A 27 -20.00 6.45 13.20
CA GLU A 27 -19.47 6.60 14.57
C GLU A 27 -18.42 5.54 14.93
N LEU A 28 -17.69 5.02 13.93
CA LEU A 28 -16.59 4.09 14.15
C LEU A 28 -15.41 4.83 14.79
N LYS A 29 -15.04 4.41 15.99
CA LYS A 29 -13.91 4.97 16.75
C LYS A 29 -12.66 4.12 16.53
N HIS A 30 -11.49 4.72 16.82
CA HIS A 30 -10.20 4.01 16.77
C HIS A 30 -9.86 3.42 15.40
N VAL A 31 -10.27 4.11 14.32
CA VAL A 31 -9.88 3.79 12.96
C VAL A 31 -8.67 4.66 12.59
N ALA A 32 -7.57 4.02 12.22
CA ALA A 32 -6.35 4.69 11.79
C ALA A 32 -6.15 4.51 10.27
N LEU A 33 -5.73 5.57 9.59
CA LEU A 33 -5.34 5.53 8.19
C LEU A 33 -3.84 5.23 8.07
N GLU A 34 -3.50 4.21 7.32
CA GLU A 34 -2.14 3.92 6.86
C GLU A 34 -2.02 4.18 5.38
N ILE A 35 -0.94 4.83 4.97
CA ILE A 35 -0.64 5.09 3.55
C ILE A 35 0.77 4.65 3.19
N ASN A 36 0.99 4.30 1.93
CA ASN A 36 2.30 4.04 1.36
C ASN A 36 2.29 4.36 -0.14
N SER A 37 3.45 4.38 -0.76
CA SER A 37 3.58 4.37 -2.22
C SER A 37 4.26 3.09 -2.68
N LEU A 38 3.68 2.45 -3.70
CA LEU A 38 4.29 1.31 -4.40
C LEU A 38 5.08 1.75 -5.64
N GLY A 39 5.13 3.04 -5.92
CA GLY A 39 5.83 3.58 -7.09
C GLY A 39 5.33 3.00 -8.42
N GLN A 40 6.14 3.17 -9.44
CA GLN A 40 5.92 2.60 -10.76
C GLN A 40 6.56 1.20 -10.89
N PRO A 41 6.14 0.37 -11.85
CA PRO A 41 6.67 -0.99 -12.02
C PRO A 41 8.21 -1.06 -12.14
N ALA A 42 8.85 -0.08 -12.81
CA ALA A 42 10.31 -0.05 -12.96
C ALA A 42 11.03 0.22 -11.63
N GLU A 43 10.48 1.09 -10.78
CA GLU A 43 11.01 1.41 -9.45
C GLU A 43 10.89 0.19 -8.52
N ARG A 44 9.75 -0.52 -8.59
CA ARG A 44 9.56 -1.77 -7.85
C ARG A 44 10.54 -2.85 -8.25
N LEU A 45 10.95 -2.91 -9.53
CA LEU A 45 11.92 -3.90 -9.98
C LEU A 45 13.26 -3.72 -9.27
N ALA A 46 13.79 -2.49 -9.23
CA ALA A 46 15.03 -2.18 -8.54
C ALA A 46 14.97 -2.50 -7.03
N HIS A 47 13.88 -2.09 -6.37
CA HIS A 47 13.65 -2.44 -4.97
C HIS A 47 13.55 -3.95 -4.76
N ARG A 48 12.84 -4.67 -5.66
CA ARG A 48 12.68 -6.13 -5.58
C ARG A 48 14.02 -6.86 -5.60
N GLU A 49 14.94 -6.44 -6.47
CA GLU A 49 16.28 -7.01 -6.56
C GLU A 49 17.06 -6.81 -5.26
N ALA A 50 17.05 -5.60 -4.71
CA ALA A 50 17.68 -5.29 -3.44
C ALA A 50 17.06 -6.08 -2.27
N LEU A 51 15.73 -6.18 -2.25
CA LEU A 51 15.00 -6.93 -1.23
C LEU A 51 15.31 -8.44 -1.29
N ILE A 52 15.38 -9.03 -2.48
CA ILE A 52 15.77 -10.43 -2.65
C ILE A 52 17.20 -10.65 -2.15
N ALA A 53 18.14 -9.77 -2.52
CA ALA A 53 19.52 -9.87 -2.05
C ALA A 53 19.63 -9.81 -0.52
N TYR A 54 18.92 -8.84 0.09
CA TYR A 54 18.86 -8.68 1.54
C TYR A 54 18.27 -9.91 2.26
N LEU A 55 17.11 -10.40 1.80
CA LEU A 55 16.43 -11.54 2.39
C LEU A 55 17.23 -12.84 2.20
N SER A 56 17.89 -13.04 1.04
CA SER A 56 18.75 -14.19 0.79
C SER A 56 19.96 -14.23 1.72
N ALA A 57 20.56 -13.06 2.00
CA ALA A 57 21.67 -12.97 2.96
C ALA A 57 21.23 -13.32 4.41
N ASN A 58 19.93 -13.25 4.69
CA ASN A 58 19.35 -13.55 6.01
C ASN A 58 18.41 -14.78 5.98
N GLU A 59 18.60 -15.70 5.06
CA GLU A 59 17.69 -16.84 4.80
C GLU A 59 17.44 -17.71 6.05
N SER A 60 18.39 -17.78 6.98
CA SER A 60 18.24 -18.53 8.23
C SER A 60 17.12 -18.03 9.14
N VAL A 61 16.76 -16.74 9.03
CA VAL A 61 15.68 -16.12 9.82
C VAL A 61 14.31 -16.28 9.15
N LEU A 62 14.30 -16.61 7.86
CA LEU A 62 13.05 -16.74 7.09
C LEU A 62 12.30 -18.02 7.48
N ASP A 63 11.01 -17.89 7.75
CA ASP A 63 10.13 -19.04 7.91
C ASP A 63 9.86 -19.74 6.56
N ALA A 64 9.19 -20.89 6.61
CA ALA A 64 8.93 -21.72 5.43
C ALA A 64 8.08 -20.98 4.37
N GLU A 65 7.19 -20.09 4.78
CA GLU A 65 6.39 -19.32 3.84
C GLU A 65 7.19 -18.18 3.19
N ALA A 66 8.00 -17.46 3.95
CA ALA A 66 8.90 -16.45 3.43
C ALA A 66 9.89 -17.03 2.42
N LYS A 67 10.48 -18.20 2.71
CA LYS A 67 11.36 -18.92 1.75
C LYS A 67 10.66 -19.25 0.44
N ARG A 68 9.41 -19.70 0.47
CA ARG A 68 8.63 -19.95 -0.75
C ARG A 68 8.35 -18.67 -1.54
N ARG A 69 8.17 -17.54 -0.85
CA ARG A 69 7.86 -16.24 -1.46
C ARG A 69 9.10 -15.47 -1.93
N LEU A 70 10.27 -15.84 -1.48
CA LEU A 70 11.53 -15.09 -1.69
C LEU A 70 11.75 -14.68 -3.14
N HIS A 71 11.53 -15.59 -4.09
CA HIS A 71 11.72 -15.31 -5.52
C HIS A 71 10.42 -15.06 -6.29
N THR A 72 9.27 -15.43 -5.73
CA THR A 72 7.97 -15.27 -6.39
C THR A 72 7.31 -13.93 -6.06
N ASN A 73 7.19 -13.60 -4.77
CA ASN A 73 6.60 -12.35 -4.30
C ASN A 73 7.27 -11.87 -3.01
N PRO A 74 8.52 -11.37 -3.07
CA PRO A 74 9.29 -10.97 -1.89
C PRO A 74 8.65 -9.81 -1.11
N LEU A 75 7.90 -8.91 -1.77
CA LEU A 75 7.19 -7.81 -1.10
C LEU A 75 6.21 -8.31 -0.06
N ARG A 76 5.56 -9.45 -0.27
CA ARG A 76 4.63 -10.04 0.69
C ARG A 76 5.31 -10.54 1.98
N ILE A 77 6.64 -10.69 1.97
CA ILE A 77 7.40 -11.04 3.17
C ILE A 77 7.42 -9.87 4.15
N LEU A 78 7.38 -8.63 3.65
CA LEU A 78 7.36 -7.42 4.49
C LEU A 78 6.09 -7.32 5.36
N ASP A 79 4.99 -7.92 4.94
CA ASP A 79 3.70 -7.95 5.66
C ASP A 79 3.62 -9.12 6.67
N THR A 80 4.72 -9.80 6.97
CA THR A 80 4.72 -10.91 7.92
C THR A 80 4.34 -10.43 9.32
N LYS A 81 3.51 -11.23 10.01
CA LYS A 81 3.19 -11.05 11.43
C LYS A 81 4.02 -11.97 12.35
N ASN A 82 4.95 -12.75 11.78
CA ASN A 82 5.83 -13.62 12.56
C ASN A 82 6.76 -12.79 13.45
N PRO A 83 6.69 -12.93 14.79
CA PRO A 83 7.50 -12.14 15.72
C PRO A 83 9.01 -12.29 15.50
N GLU A 84 9.48 -13.48 15.12
CA GLU A 84 10.89 -13.77 14.89
C GLU A 84 11.47 -13.03 13.67
N MET A 85 10.61 -12.64 12.73
CA MET A 85 11.00 -11.93 11.52
C MET A 85 10.84 -10.40 11.63
N GLN A 86 10.28 -9.86 12.73
CA GLN A 86 9.98 -8.43 12.80
C GLN A 86 11.23 -7.54 12.69
N ALA A 87 12.33 -7.92 13.34
CA ALA A 87 13.60 -7.17 13.24
C ALA A 87 14.08 -7.16 11.77
N LEU A 88 14.10 -8.34 11.13
CA LEU A 88 14.52 -8.48 9.74
C LEU A 88 13.71 -7.59 8.78
N VAL A 89 12.38 -7.62 8.86
CA VAL A 89 11.55 -6.85 7.93
C VAL A 89 11.52 -5.35 8.23
N ASN A 90 11.81 -4.94 9.46
CA ASN A 90 11.96 -3.52 9.80
C ASN A 90 13.24 -2.91 9.24
N ASP A 91 14.31 -3.69 9.15
CA ASP A 91 15.60 -3.29 8.61
C ASP A 91 15.73 -3.52 7.08
N ALA A 92 14.69 -4.10 6.45
CA ALA A 92 14.68 -4.36 5.03
C ALA A 92 14.71 -3.06 4.19
N PRO A 93 15.28 -3.12 2.96
CA PRO A 93 15.24 -2.01 2.02
C PRO A 93 13.81 -1.47 1.85
N LYS A 94 13.62 -0.17 1.98
CA LYS A 94 12.32 0.48 1.86
C LYS A 94 12.07 0.88 0.42
N LEU A 95 10.87 0.61 -0.09
CA LEU A 95 10.52 0.98 -1.47
C LEU A 95 10.60 2.50 -1.70
N MET A 96 10.33 3.31 -0.69
CA MET A 96 10.44 4.78 -0.76
C MET A 96 11.82 5.26 -1.22
N ASP A 97 12.91 4.53 -0.89
CA ASP A 97 14.28 4.89 -1.26
C ASP A 97 14.59 4.64 -2.76
N TYR A 98 13.67 3.97 -3.46
CA TYR A 98 13.78 3.62 -4.89
C TYR A 98 12.81 4.40 -5.78
N LEU A 99 11.99 5.27 -5.19
CA LEU A 99 11.02 6.06 -5.93
C LEU A 99 11.70 7.19 -6.70
N GLY A 100 11.33 7.35 -7.97
CA GLY A 100 11.73 8.50 -8.78
C GLY A 100 10.90 9.75 -8.45
N GLU A 101 11.34 10.88 -9.00
CA GLU A 101 10.78 12.20 -8.74
C GLU A 101 9.24 12.25 -8.95
N SER A 102 8.75 11.63 -10.02
CA SER A 102 7.30 11.62 -10.33
C SER A 102 6.48 10.87 -9.27
N SER A 103 6.97 9.71 -8.81
CA SER A 103 6.29 8.92 -7.78
C SER A 103 6.33 9.61 -6.42
N LEU A 104 7.46 10.25 -6.09
CA LEU A 104 7.60 11.06 -4.88
C LEU A 104 6.67 12.27 -4.93
N ALA A 105 6.62 13.01 -6.05
CA ALA A 105 5.74 14.16 -6.21
C ALA A 105 4.26 13.78 -6.08
N HIS A 106 3.84 12.62 -6.62
CA HIS A 106 2.48 12.11 -6.44
C HIS A 106 2.17 11.81 -4.97
N PHE A 107 3.09 11.13 -4.27
CA PHE A 107 2.90 10.78 -2.87
C PHE A 107 2.91 12.03 -1.96
N ASP A 108 3.79 12.98 -2.22
CA ASP A 108 3.83 14.25 -1.48
C ASP A 108 2.57 15.10 -1.75
N GLY A 109 2.05 15.08 -2.99
CA GLY A 109 0.78 15.71 -3.33
C GLY A 109 -0.40 15.11 -2.55
N LEU A 110 -0.47 13.77 -2.45
CA LEU A 110 -1.47 13.09 -1.62
C LEU A 110 -1.36 13.52 -0.15
N ARG A 111 -0.15 13.50 0.41
CA ARG A 111 0.09 13.90 1.82
C ARG A 111 -0.33 15.34 2.08
N ALA A 112 0.04 16.26 1.20
CA ALA A 112 -0.33 17.67 1.31
C ALA A 112 -1.86 17.87 1.34
N LEU A 113 -2.61 17.11 0.54
CA LEU A 113 -4.07 17.15 0.53
C LEU A 113 -4.69 16.59 1.81
N LEU A 114 -4.16 15.47 2.33
CA LEU A 114 -4.58 14.89 3.60
C LEU A 114 -4.31 15.85 4.77
N ASP A 115 -3.13 16.46 4.80
CA ASP A 115 -2.73 17.43 5.82
C ASP A 115 -3.64 18.68 5.77
N ALA A 116 -3.91 19.21 4.57
CA ALA A 116 -4.79 20.37 4.38
C ALA A 116 -6.24 20.11 4.83
N ALA A 117 -6.71 18.88 4.69
CA ALA A 117 -8.04 18.44 5.15
C ALA A 117 -8.07 18.03 6.62
N GLY A 118 -6.94 18.02 7.32
CA GLY A 118 -6.86 17.59 8.72
C GLY A 118 -7.08 16.09 8.93
N VAL A 119 -6.90 15.27 7.90
CA VAL A 119 -7.00 13.81 7.99
C VAL A 119 -5.68 13.26 8.52
N SER A 120 -5.71 12.69 9.71
CA SER A 120 -4.54 12.06 10.32
C SER A 120 -4.22 10.73 9.64
N TYR A 121 -2.96 10.50 9.35
CA TYR A 121 -2.46 9.26 8.76
C TYR A 121 -1.10 8.88 9.33
N ARG A 122 -0.68 7.64 9.11
CA ARG A 122 0.70 7.19 9.31
C ARG A 122 1.26 6.59 8.01
N ILE A 123 2.52 6.87 7.72
CA ILE A 123 3.21 6.21 6.61
C ILE A 123 3.66 4.85 7.10
N ASN A 124 3.19 3.79 6.42
CA ASN A 124 3.60 2.43 6.72
C ASN A 124 4.42 1.87 5.53
N PRO A 125 5.76 1.87 5.60
CA PRO A 125 6.61 1.41 4.51
C PRO A 125 6.49 -0.10 4.22
N ARG A 126 5.83 -0.84 5.12
CA ARG A 126 5.53 -2.27 4.97
C ARG A 126 4.15 -2.53 4.36
N LEU A 127 3.33 -1.48 4.20
CA LEU A 127 2.02 -1.62 3.57
C LEU A 127 2.19 -1.97 2.09
N VAL A 128 1.84 -3.20 1.75
CA VAL A 128 1.82 -3.73 0.39
C VAL A 128 0.45 -4.32 0.10
N ARG A 129 0.13 -4.51 -1.18
CA ARG A 129 -1.15 -5.09 -1.59
C ARG A 129 -0.97 -6.52 -2.08
N GLY A 130 -2.03 -7.30 -1.95
CA GLY A 130 -2.06 -8.70 -2.38
C GLY A 130 -1.99 -8.90 -3.90
N MET A 131 -2.31 -7.87 -4.66
CA MET A 131 -2.43 -7.92 -6.12
C MET A 131 -1.34 -7.04 -6.75
N ASP A 132 -0.71 -7.51 -7.81
CA ASP A 132 0.45 -6.87 -8.44
C ASP A 132 0.10 -5.68 -9.35
N TYR A 133 -1.19 -5.46 -9.62
CA TYR A 133 -1.65 -4.38 -10.49
C TYR A 133 -1.60 -2.99 -9.82
N TYR A 134 -1.47 -2.90 -8.50
CA TYR A 134 -1.37 -1.62 -7.81
C TYR A 134 -0.08 -0.87 -8.15
N ASN A 135 -0.17 0.44 -8.24
CA ASN A 135 0.96 1.37 -8.42
C ASN A 135 0.71 2.64 -7.61
N LEU A 136 1.76 3.46 -7.42
CA LEU A 136 1.68 4.72 -6.67
C LEU A 136 1.01 4.53 -5.30
N SER A 137 -0.05 5.28 -5.01
CA SER A 137 -0.70 5.32 -3.70
C SER A 137 -1.39 4.02 -3.33
N VAL A 138 -1.15 3.55 -2.11
CA VAL A 138 -1.93 2.50 -1.45
C VAL A 138 -2.29 2.94 -0.04
N PHE A 139 -3.44 2.51 0.45
CA PHE A 139 -3.92 2.87 1.78
C PHE A 139 -4.79 1.78 2.40
N GLU A 140 -4.82 1.79 3.73
CA GLU A 140 -5.70 0.96 4.55
C GLU A 140 -6.25 1.76 5.72
N PHE A 141 -7.51 1.53 6.03
CA PHE A 141 -8.10 1.92 7.31
C PHE A 141 -8.11 0.71 8.22
N VAL A 142 -7.44 0.84 9.35
CA VAL A 142 -7.22 -0.26 10.29
C VAL A 142 -7.78 0.08 11.67
N THR A 143 -8.23 -0.94 12.40
CA THR A 143 -8.67 -0.84 13.78
C THR A 143 -8.09 -1.98 14.61
N GLU A 144 -7.86 -1.74 15.88
CA GLU A 144 -7.43 -2.77 16.84
C GLU A 144 -8.63 -3.54 17.45
N GLU A 145 -9.84 -3.08 17.20
CA GLU A 145 -11.06 -3.64 17.81
C GLU A 145 -11.49 -4.99 17.20
N LEU A 146 -11.00 -5.32 15.98
CA LEU A 146 -11.33 -6.56 15.26
C LEU A 146 -10.24 -7.64 15.37
N GLY A 147 -9.34 -7.55 16.33
CA GLY A 147 -8.27 -8.53 16.56
C GLY A 147 -7.29 -8.64 15.38
N SER A 148 -7.03 -9.85 14.88
CA SER A 148 -6.02 -10.08 13.83
C SER A 148 -6.42 -9.59 12.43
N GLN A 149 -7.69 -9.29 12.21
CA GLN A 149 -8.24 -8.78 10.94
C GLN A 149 -8.62 -7.31 11.06
N GLY A 150 -7.66 -6.48 11.46
CA GLY A 150 -7.88 -5.07 11.74
C GLY A 150 -8.16 -4.19 10.52
N THR A 151 -7.98 -4.66 9.28
CA THR A 151 -8.24 -3.86 8.08
C THR A 151 -9.73 -3.86 7.75
N ILE A 152 -10.39 -2.71 7.88
CA ILE A 152 -11.82 -2.53 7.60
C ILE A 152 -12.08 -2.03 6.18
N CYS A 153 -11.13 -1.28 5.61
CA CYS A 153 -11.19 -0.79 4.24
C CYS A 153 -9.78 -0.70 3.68
N ALA A 154 -9.62 -1.04 2.42
CA ALA A 154 -8.33 -1.00 1.78
C ALA A 154 -8.43 -0.68 0.30
N GLY A 155 -7.46 0.07 -0.22
CA GLY A 155 -7.45 0.53 -1.59
C GLY A 155 -6.10 0.98 -2.09
N GLY A 156 -6.12 1.62 -3.24
CA GLY A 156 -4.97 2.20 -3.89
C GLY A 156 -5.19 2.44 -5.38
N ARG A 157 -4.16 2.95 -6.03
CA ARG A 157 -4.13 3.25 -7.46
C ARG A 157 -3.66 2.04 -8.27
N TYR A 158 -4.24 1.86 -9.45
CA TYR A 158 -3.98 0.71 -10.34
C TYR A 158 -4.10 1.08 -11.82
N ASP A 159 -3.35 2.07 -12.26
CA ASP A 159 -3.42 2.69 -13.59
C ASP A 159 -3.25 1.71 -14.75
N GLY A 160 -2.52 0.62 -14.54
CA GLY A 160 -2.26 -0.38 -15.58
C GLY A 160 -3.35 -1.44 -15.74
N LEU A 161 -4.27 -1.58 -14.79
CA LEU A 161 -5.20 -2.73 -14.75
C LEU A 161 -6.16 -2.75 -15.94
N ILE A 162 -6.74 -1.61 -16.30
CA ILE A 162 -7.73 -1.53 -17.39
C ILE A 162 -7.10 -2.00 -18.71
N GLN A 163 -5.86 -1.61 -18.97
CA GLN A 163 -5.12 -2.06 -20.16
C GLN A 163 -4.79 -3.56 -20.10
N GLN A 164 -4.42 -4.08 -18.92
CA GLN A 164 -4.11 -5.51 -18.74
C GLN A 164 -5.30 -6.41 -19.03
N ILE A 165 -6.53 -5.96 -18.75
CA ILE A 165 -7.76 -6.71 -19.03
C ILE A 165 -8.35 -6.42 -20.42
N GLY A 166 -7.59 -5.72 -21.30
CA GLY A 166 -7.96 -5.48 -22.69
C GLY A 166 -8.73 -4.18 -22.95
N GLY A 167 -8.87 -3.30 -21.95
CA GLY A 167 -9.46 -1.97 -22.13
C GLY A 167 -8.46 -0.94 -22.66
N LYS A 168 -8.94 0.28 -22.90
CA LYS A 168 -8.06 1.42 -23.21
C LYS A 168 -7.34 1.85 -21.94
N PRO A 169 -6.05 2.24 -22.02
CA PRO A 169 -5.32 2.75 -20.85
C PRO A 169 -6.09 3.88 -20.18
N ALA A 170 -6.34 3.75 -18.89
CA ALA A 170 -6.97 4.80 -18.09
C ALA A 170 -6.46 4.68 -16.64
N PRO A 171 -6.07 5.81 -16.02
CA PRO A 171 -5.76 5.83 -14.61
C PRO A 171 -6.97 5.37 -13.79
N ALA A 172 -6.69 4.69 -12.70
CA ALA A 172 -7.73 4.18 -11.82
C ALA A 172 -7.25 4.11 -10.37
N VAL A 173 -8.15 4.45 -9.46
CA VAL A 173 -7.95 4.34 -8.02
C VAL A 173 -9.27 3.95 -7.36
N GLY A 174 -9.20 3.13 -6.32
CA GLY A 174 -10.42 2.68 -5.65
C GLY A 174 -10.16 1.99 -4.34
N TRP A 175 -11.24 1.71 -3.62
CA TRP A 175 -11.20 0.95 -2.37
C TRP A 175 -12.42 0.04 -2.21
N ALA A 176 -12.22 -0.99 -1.40
CA ALA A 176 -13.27 -1.89 -0.94
C ALA A 176 -13.27 -1.99 0.58
N LEU A 177 -14.43 -2.27 1.15
CA LEU A 177 -14.62 -2.51 2.58
C LEU A 177 -15.38 -3.82 2.82
N GLY A 178 -15.16 -4.43 3.99
CA GLY A 178 -16.02 -5.49 4.52
C GLY A 178 -17.28 -4.88 5.14
N VAL A 179 -18.43 -5.51 4.92
CA VAL A 179 -19.75 -5.04 5.43
C VAL A 179 -20.20 -5.82 6.65
N GLU A 180 -19.50 -6.93 6.98
CA GLU A 180 -19.85 -7.85 8.09
C GLU A 180 -19.21 -7.44 9.41
#